data_a66bcb81a7dfad06a06409c15546a268
#
_entry.id   a66bcb81a7dfad06a06409c15546a268
#
_cell.length_a   1.000
_cell.length_b   1.000
_cell.length_c   1.000
_cell.angle_alpha   90.00
_cell.angle_beta   90.00
_cell.angle_gamma   90.00
#
_symmetry.space_group_name_H-M   'P 1'
#
loop_
_entity.id
_entity.type
_entity.pdbx_description
1 polymer ?
#
loop_
_entity_poly.entity_id
_entity_poly.type
_entity_poly.pdbx_seq_one_letter_code
_entity_poly.pdbx_strand_id
1 'polypeptide(L)'
;MLAYLRKGETYADLAGGFGIGLATVFRYVREALDVLAAMASSLTTAVGIARRKAFVIVDGTLLRTDRVGMTGGRDRPFYSGKHKRHGVNVQVLADPAGRLIWTSPALPGARHDMGAAREHGLLDALEKAGVRVIADSAYRSASANVEVPHRRPPRDPDTGERRRRLSANEKAVNSAHARLRGPGERANAQLKS
;
A
#
# COMPACT_ATOMS: atom_id res chain seq x y z
N MET A 1 -22.12 13.96 -1.05
CA MET A 1 -20.70 13.51 -0.91
C MET A 1 -20.47 12.68 0.34
N LEU A 2 -20.69 13.20 1.57
CA LEU A 2 -20.43 12.43 2.81
C LEU A 2 -21.23 11.13 2.90
N ALA A 3 -22.49 11.11 2.48
CA ALA A 3 -23.30 9.89 2.44
C ALA A 3 -22.68 8.82 1.51
N TYR A 4 -22.22 9.23 0.34
CA TYR A 4 -21.51 8.35 -0.59
C TYR A 4 -20.24 7.75 0.02
N LEU A 5 -19.36 8.58 0.59
CA LEU A 5 -18.05 8.13 1.11
C LEU A 5 -18.15 7.32 2.42
N ARG A 6 -19.09 7.68 3.31
CA ARG A 6 -19.17 7.05 4.64
C ARG A 6 -20.14 5.88 4.71
N LYS A 7 -21.20 5.90 3.91
CA LYS A 7 -22.25 4.89 3.94
C LYS A 7 -22.25 3.95 2.73
N GLY A 8 -21.54 4.30 1.66
CA GLY A 8 -21.56 3.54 0.42
C GLY A 8 -22.91 3.60 -0.31
N GLU A 9 -23.67 4.68 -0.09
CA GLU A 9 -24.99 4.87 -0.73
C GLU A 9 -24.85 4.83 -2.25
N THR A 10 -25.78 4.17 -2.93
CA THR A 10 -25.78 4.15 -4.38
C THR A 10 -26.17 5.51 -4.98
N TYR A 11 -25.86 5.73 -6.24
CA TYR A 11 -26.30 6.97 -6.91
C TYR A 11 -27.83 7.08 -6.95
N ALA A 12 -28.54 5.96 -7.05
CA ALA A 12 -29.98 5.93 -7.02
C ALA A 12 -30.55 6.36 -5.66
N ASP A 13 -29.97 5.84 -4.56
CA ASP A 13 -30.37 6.22 -3.20
C ASP A 13 -30.12 7.71 -2.94
N LEU A 14 -28.96 8.21 -3.37
CA LEU A 14 -28.65 9.64 -3.28
C LEU A 14 -29.60 10.51 -4.11
N ALA A 15 -29.94 10.06 -5.33
CA ALA A 15 -30.88 10.78 -6.19
C ALA A 15 -32.27 10.88 -5.53
N GLY A 16 -32.77 9.76 -5.02
CA GLY A 16 -34.04 9.72 -4.28
C GLY A 16 -34.02 10.53 -2.99
N GLY A 17 -32.98 10.35 -2.19
CA GLY A 17 -32.84 11.04 -0.89
C GLY A 17 -32.69 12.56 -0.96
N PHE A 18 -32.09 13.08 -2.03
CA PHE A 18 -31.89 14.52 -2.26
C PHE A 18 -32.86 15.12 -3.30
N GLY A 19 -33.73 14.35 -3.90
CA GLY A 19 -34.70 14.83 -4.91
C GLY A 19 -34.05 15.39 -6.17
N ILE A 20 -32.90 14.85 -6.58
CA ILE A 20 -32.13 15.30 -7.76
C ILE A 20 -31.94 14.18 -8.77
N GLY A 21 -31.69 14.53 -10.04
CA GLY A 21 -31.47 13.55 -11.09
C GLY A 21 -30.19 12.73 -10.91
N LEU A 22 -30.19 11.45 -11.33
CA LEU A 22 -29.07 10.53 -11.25
C LEU A 22 -27.77 11.11 -11.88
N ALA A 23 -27.89 11.74 -13.04
CA ALA A 23 -26.76 12.38 -13.72
C ALA A 23 -26.16 13.55 -12.89
N THR A 24 -27.00 14.26 -12.16
CA THR A 24 -26.56 15.34 -11.26
C THR A 24 -25.80 14.77 -10.07
N VAL A 25 -26.28 13.67 -9.46
CA VAL A 25 -25.56 12.95 -8.40
C VAL A 25 -24.18 12.52 -8.89
N PHE A 26 -24.12 11.86 -10.05
CA PHE A 26 -22.85 11.40 -10.63
C PHE A 26 -21.87 12.57 -10.78
N ARG A 27 -22.33 13.68 -11.36
CA ARG A 27 -21.49 14.88 -11.57
C ARG A 27 -20.97 15.44 -10.25
N TYR A 28 -21.84 15.63 -9.24
CA TYR A 28 -21.46 16.18 -7.94
C TYR A 28 -20.52 15.26 -7.15
N VAL A 29 -20.76 13.96 -7.18
CA VAL A 29 -19.84 12.99 -6.54
C VAL A 29 -18.48 13.04 -7.22
N ARG A 30 -18.45 13.05 -8.56
CA ARG A 30 -17.21 13.11 -9.34
C ARG A 30 -16.41 14.38 -9.06
N GLU A 31 -17.06 15.54 -9.15
CA GLU A 31 -16.45 16.85 -8.86
C GLU A 31 -15.84 16.87 -7.45
N ALA A 32 -16.58 16.39 -6.45
CA ALA A 32 -16.07 16.36 -5.09
C ALA A 32 -14.90 15.37 -4.90
N LEU A 33 -14.90 14.23 -5.60
CA LEU A 33 -13.78 13.29 -5.62
C LEU A 33 -12.53 13.92 -6.27
N ASP A 34 -12.72 14.64 -7.38
CA ASP A 34 -11.62 15.32 -8.08
C ASP A 34 -10.98 16.41 -7.20
N VAL A 35 -11.79 17.18 -6.46
CA VAL A 35 -11.30 18.17 -5.49
C VAL A 35 -10.51 17.50 -4.37
N LEU A 36 -11.02 16.41 -3.79
CA LEU A 36 -10.30 15.67 -2.74
C LEU A 36 -9.01 15.05 -3.26
N ALA A 37 -9.02 14.51 -4.47
CA ALA A 37 -7.84 13.94 -5.10
C ALA A 37 -6.76 15.02 -5.35
N ALA A 38 -7.16 16.22 -5.75
CA ALA A 38 -6.24 17.35 -5.92
C ALA A 38 -5.59 17.82 -4.61
N MET A 39 -6.23 17.56 -3.47
CA MET A 39 -5.68 17.87 -2.14
C MET A 39 -4.73 16.79 -1.60
N ALA A 40 -4.62 15.64 -2.27
CA ALA A 40 -3.74 14.56 -1.84
C ALA A 40 -2.26 15.00 -1.95
N SER A 41 -1.46 14.62 -0.96
CA SER A 41 -0.03 14.91 -0.95
C SER A 41 0.68 14.27 -2.12
N SER A 42 1.50 15.06 -2.84
CA SER A 42 2.37 14.52 -3.88
C SER A 42 3.49 13.66 -3.28
N LEU A 43 4.08 12.77 -4.09
CA LEU A 43 5.26 12.00 -3.67
C LEU A 43 6.41 12.93 -3.27
N THR A 44 6.63 14.03 -3.99
CA THR A 44 7.66 15.02 -3.67
C THR A 44 7.46 15.63 -2.28
N THR A 45 6.24 16.03 -1.96
CA THR A 45 5.87 16.53 -0.63
C THR A 45 6.11 15.48 0.45
N ALA A 46 5.70 14.25 0.18
CA ALA A 46 5.87 13.12 1.10
C ALA A 46 7.35 12.81 1.39
N VAL A 47 8.20 12.81 0.36
CA VAL A 47 9.65 12.65 0.50
C VAL A 47 10.25 13.80 1.32
N GLY A 48 9.81 15.04 1.11
CA GLY A 48 10.21 16.19 1.93
C GLY A 48 9.87 16.03 3.41
N ILE A 49 8.72 15.42 3.74
CA ILE A 49 8.35 15.06 5.11
C ILE A 49 9.24 13.91 5.62
N ALA A 50 9.44 12.87 4.82
CA ALA A 50 10.22 11.69 5.15
C ALA A 50 11.68 12.02 5.52
N ARG A 51 12.32 12.97 4.82
CA ARG A 51 13.69 13.44 5.12
C ARG A 51 13.88 13.99 6.54
N ARG A 52 12.80 14.43 7.18
CA ARG A 52 12.82 14.95 8.55
C ARG A 52 12.58 13.88 9.61
N LYS A 53 12.47 12.61 9.21
CA LYS A 53 12.23 11.48 10.11
C LYS A 53 13.49 10.64 10.26
N ALA A 54 13.66 9.99 11.42
CA ALA A 54 14.76 9.05 11.65
C ALA A 54 14.72 7.86 10.68
N PHE A 55 13.52 7.43 10.33
CA PHE A 55 13.22 6.44 9.30
C PHE A 55 11.76 6.58 8.87
N VAL A 56 11.38 5.88 7.80
CA VAL A 56 10.00 5.72 7.37
C VAL A 56 9.67 4.24 7.20
N ILE A 57 8.39 3.92 7.23
CA ILE A 57 7.88 2.57 7.02
C ILE A 57 7.19 2.54 5.66
N VAL A 58 7.61 1.60 4.81
CA VAL A 58 6.96 1.32 3.52
C VAL A 58 6.28 -0.04 3.59
N ASP A 59 5.02 -0.09 3.20
CA ASP A 59 4.25 -1.33 3.10
C ASP A 59 3.29 -1.27 1.92
N GLY A 60 2.98 -2.44 1.34
CA GLY A 60 1.96 -2.59 0.31
C GLY A 60 0.68 -3.15 0.92
N THR A 61 -0.45 -2.55 0.59
CA THR A 61 -1.73 -3.04 1.09
C THR A 61 -2.72 -3.27 -0.04
N LEU A 62 -3.57 -4.30 0.12
CA LEU A 62 -4.68 -4.56 -0.79
C LEU A 62 -5.95 -3.90 -0.23
N LEU A 63 -6.48 -2.92 -0.96
CA LEU A 63 -7.82 -2.43 -0.75
C LEU A 63 -8.78 -3.33 -1.52
N ARG A 64 -9.69 -3.96 -0.79
CA ARG A 64 -10.63 -4.93 -1.37
C ARG A 64 -11.64 -4.22 -2.26
N THR A 65 -11.97 -4.85 -3.37
CA THR A 65 -13.10 -4.48 -4.22
C THR A 65 -13.99 -5.70 -4.40
N ASP A 66 -15.26 -5.48 -4.68
CA ASP A 66 -16.13 -6.53 -5.10
C ASP A 66 -15.68 -7.09 -6.45
N ARG A 67 -15.99 -8.36 -6.69
CA ARG A 67 -15.79 -8.97 -8.00
C ARG A 67 -16.80 -8.35 -8.96
N VAL A 68 -16.32 -7.53 -9.86
CA VAL A 68 -17.13 -7.08 -10.98
C VAL A 68 -17.16 -8.24 -11.96
N GLY A 69 -18.30 -8.90 -12.10
CA GLY A 69 -18.50 -10.05 -13.00
C GLY A 69 -18.36 -9.66 -14.48
N MET A 70 -17.17 -9.21 -14.87
CA MET A 70 -16.87 -8.85 -16.24
C MET A 70 -16.67 -10.13 -17.06
N THR A 71 -17.45 -10.29 -18.12
CA THR A 71 -17.24 -11.33 -19.13
C THR A 71 -15.85 -11.16 -19.75
N GLY A 72 -15.13 -12.28 -19.99
CA GLY A 72 -13.84 -12.28 -20.66
C GLY A 72 -12.61 -12.11 -19.75
N GLY A 73 -12.74 -12.30 -18.43
CA GLY A 73 -11.59 -12.32 -17.50
C GLY A 73 -10.93 -10.97 -17.26
N ARG A 74 -11.59 -9.87 -17.55
CA ARG A 74 -11.11 -8.49 -17.33
C ARG A 74 -10.89 -8.17 -15.86
N ASP A 75 -11.46 -8.95 -14.94
CA ASP A 75 -11.27 -8.85 -13.49
C ASP A 75 -9.97 -9.54 -12.99
N ARG A 76 -9.36 -10.40 -13.83
CA ARG A 76 -8.15 -11.16 -13.48
C ARG A 76 -6.98 -10.29 -13.01
N PRO A 77 -6.67 -9.12 -13.60
CA PRO A 77 -5.62 -8.24 -13.11
C PRO A 77 -5.84 -7.74 -11.67
N PHE A 78 -7.08 -7.68 -11.21
CA PHE A 78 -7.43 -7.25 -9.87
C PHE A 78 -7.39 -8.37 -8.84
N TYR A 79 -7.20 -9.63 -9.24
CA TYR A 79 -7.11 -10.75 -8.32
C TYR A 79 -5.71 -10.89 -7.73
N SER A 80 -5.58 -10.67 -6.42
CA SER A 80 -4.34 -10.87 -5.68
C SER A 80 -4.17 -12.34 -5.31
N GLY A 81 -3.18 -13.01 -5.90
CA GLY A 81 -2.81 -14.38 -5.54
C GLY A 81 -2.30 -14.51 -4.10
N LYS A 82 -1.66 -13.47 -3.55
CA LYS A 82 -1.19 -13.40 -2.16
C LYS A 82 -2.36 -13.38 -1.16
N HIS A 83 -3.37 -12.57 -1.44
CA HIS A 83 -4.54 -12.38 -0.56
C HIS A 83 -5.75 -13.22 -0.95
N LYS A 84 -5.70 -13.91 -2.10
CA LYS A 84 -6.80 -14.71 -2.68
C LYS A 84 -8.10 -13.93 -2.78
N ARG A 85 -8.03 -12.65 -3.18
CA ARG A 85 -9.16 -11.72 -3.25
C ARG A 85 -8.95 -10.69 -4.35
N HIS A 86 -10.06 -10.14 -4.86
CA HIS A 86 -10.02 -8.98 -5.75
C HIS A 86 -9.76 -7.70 -4.95
N GLY A 87 -9.07 -6.78 -5.57
CA GLY A 87 -8.75 -5.49 -4.97
C GLY A 87 -7.73 -4.72 -5.78
N VAL A 88 -7.31 -3.61 -5.24
CA VAL A 88 -6.25 -2.76 -5.78
C VAL A 88 -5.08 -2.70 -4.80
N ASN A 89 -3.87 -2.73 -5.33
CA ASN A 89 -2.64 -2.55 -4.55
C ASN A 89 -2.37 -1.06 -4.38
N VAL A 90 -2.12 -0.65 -3.15
CA VAL A 90 -1.72 0.71 -2.78
C VAL A 90 -0.46 0.63 -1.93
N GLN A 91 0.53 1.45 -2.25
CA GLN A 91 1.72 1.61 -1.42
C GLN A 91 1.45 2.64 -0.34
N VAL A 92 1.90 2.36 0.87
CA VAL A 92 1.72 3.20 2.06
C VAL A 92 3.08 3.63 2.57
N LEU A 93 3.25 4.92 2.78
CA LEU A 93 4.39 5.52 3.45
C LEU A 93 3.95 6.08 4.80
N ALA A 94 4.54 5.58 5.88
CA ALA A 94 4.22 6.01 7.24
C ALA A 94 5.45 6.52 7.99
N ASP A 95 5.23 7.36 9.00
CA ASP A 95 6.27 7.80 9.91
C ASP A 95 6.53 6.76 11.02
N PRO A 96 7.59 6.91 11.84
CA PRO A 96 7.90 5.97 12.92
C PRO A 96 6.78 5.79 13.96
N ALA A 97 5.88 6.75 14.08
CA ALA A 97 4.72 6.66 14.96
C ALA A 97 3.49 5.98 14.29
N GLY A 98 3.62 5.56 13.03
CA GLY A 98 2.55 4.94 12.27
C GLY A 98 1.52 5.93 11.70
N ARG A 99 1.86 7.21 11.60
CA ARG A 99 1.00 8.20 10.93
C ARG A 99 1.22 8.12 9.43
N LEU A 100 0.13 8.10 8.68
CA LEU A 100 0.15 8.10 7.24
C LEU A 100 0.79 9.39 6.71
N ILE A 101 1.85 9.28 5.90
CA ILE A 101 2.48 10.39 5.19
C ILE A 101 1.94 10.47 3.77
N TRP A 102 1.80 9.31 3.11
CA TRP A 102 1.41 9.25 1.71
C TRP A 102 0.88 7.87 1.31
N THR A 103 0.00 7.87 0.33
CA THR A 103 -0.44 6.66 -0.37
C THR A 103 -0.22 6.82 -1.86
N SER A 104 0.14 5.74 -2.53
CA SER A 104 0.23 5.74 -3.98
C SER A 104 -1.15 5.79 -4.63
N PRO A 105 -1.21 6.17 -5.91
CA PRO A 105 -2.33 5.77 -6.76
C PRO A 105 -2.52 4.24 -6.73
N ALA A 106 -3.75 3.80 -6.99
CA ALA A 106 -4.11 2.40 -6.97
C ALA A 106 -3.59 1.68 -8.23
N LEU A 107 -3.01 0.50 -8.05
CA LEU A 107 -2.66 -0.43 -9.12
C LEU A 107 -3.49 -1.72 -9.03
N PRO A 108 -3.62 -2.50 -10.11
CA PRO A 108 -4.30 -3.79 -10.08
C PRO A 108 -3.75 -4.70 -8.97
N GLY A 109 -4.63 -5.38 -8.23
CA GLY A 109 -4.28 -6.20 -7.06
C GLY A 109 -3.35 -7.39 -7.32
N ALA A 110 -3.21 -7.83 -8.58
CA ALA A 110 -2.20 -8.81 -8.97
C ALA A 110 -0.77 -8.25 -8.96
N ARG A 111 -0.60 -6.92 -8.93
CA ARG A 111 0.71 -6.28 -8.88
C ARG A 111 1.38 -6.53 -7.54
N HIS A 112 2.61 -7.05 -7.55
CA HIS A 112 3.39 -7.28 -6.34
C HIS A 112 3.89 -5.95 -5.73
N ASP A 113 4.01 -5.89 -4.41
CA ASP A 113 4.35 -4.69 -3.65
C ASP A 113 5.64 -4.01 -4.16
N MET A 114 6.71 -4.77 -4.39
CA MET A 114 7.97 -4.27 -4.96
C MET A 114 7.76 -3.66 -6.36
N GLY A 115 7.00 -4.34 -7.21
CA GLY A 115 6.71 -3.84 -8.56
C GLY A 115 5.89 -2.56 -8.53
N ALA A 116 4.91 -2.48 -7.65
CA ALA A 116 4.10 -1.29 -7.44
C ALA A 116 4.92 -0.10 -6.91
N ALA A 117 5.80 -0.34 -5.92
CA ALA A 117 6.65 0.70 -5.37
C ALA A 117 7.63 1.29 -6.40
N ARG A 118 8.17 0.44 -7.29
CA ARG A 118 9.04 0.88 -8.40
C ARG A 118 8.25 1.65 -9.45
N GLU A 119 7.08 1.18 -9.85
CA GLU A 119 6.22 1.82 -10.84
C GLU A 119 5.83 3.24 -10.43
N HIS A 120 5.60 3.46 -9.13
CA HIS A 120 5.33 4.79 -8.57
C HIS A 120 6.59 5.63 -8.34
N GLY A 121 7.79 5.10 -8.56
CA GLY A 121 9.05 5.79 -8.30
C GLY A 121 9.32 6.04 -6.80
N LEU A 122 8.60 5.37 -5.90
CA LEU A 122 8.69 5.58 -4.45
C LEU A 122 10.08 5.25 -3.92
N LEU A 123 10.62 4.10 -4.30
CA LEU A 123 11.92 3.63 -3.81
C LEU A 123 13.05 4.53 -4.27
N ASP A 124 13.06 4.89 -5.55
CA ASP A 124 14.08 5.77 -6.14
C ASP A 124 14.05 7.18 -5.51
N ALA A 125 12.84 7.69 -5.25
CA ALA A 125 12.67 9.00 -4.62
C ALA A 125 13.19 9.02 -3.17
N LEU A 126 12.93 7.96 -2.39
CA LEU A 126 13.42 7.82 -1.02
C LEU A 126 14.93 7.58 -0.99
N GLU A 127 15.49 6.81 -1.93
CA GLU A 127 16.94 6.58 -2.04
C GLU A 127 17.69 7.86 -2.38
N LYS A 128 17.26 8.58 -3.42
CA LYS A 128 17.85 9.89 -3.81
C LYS A 128 17.78 10.92 -2.67
N ALA A 129 16.78 10.80 -1.83
CA ALA A 129 16.62 11.69 -0.66
C ALA A 129 17.42 11.25 0.57
N GLY A 130 18.12 10.11 0.53
CA GLY A 130 18.89 9.54 1.65
C GLY A 130 18.02 9.11 2.82
N VAL A 131 16.76 8.74 2.59
CA VAL A 131 15.82 8.39 3.65
C VAL A 131 15.95 6.91 3.99
N ARG A 132 16.15 6.60 5.28
CA ARG A 132 16.17 5.24 5.80
C ARG A 132 14.75 4.65 5.76
N VAL A 133 14.60 3.47 5.16
CA VAL A 133 13.30 2.81 4.96
C VAL A 133 13.27 1.47 5.69
N ILE A 134 12.23 1.23 6.47
CA ILE A 134 11.92 -0.06 7.09
C ILE A 134 10.78 -0.70 6.31
N ALA A 135 11.00 -1.88 5.75
CA ALA A 135 10.01 -2.56 4.93
C ALA A 135 9.95 -4.07 5.21
N ASP A 136 8.95 -4.75 4.68
CA ASP A 136 8.86 -6.20 4.79
C ASP A 136 9.79 -6.94 3.80
N SER A 137 9.80 -8.26 3.86
CA SER A 137 10.64 -9.09 2.99
C SER A 137 10.28 -9.02 1.50
N ALA A 138 9.11 -8.46 1.13
CA ALA A 138 8.72 -8.26 -0.26
C ALA A 138 9.58 -7.20 -0.95
N TYR A 139 10.18 -6.28 -0.17
CA TYR A 139 11.06 -5.22 -0.67
C TYR A 139 12.54 -5.57 -0.67
N ARG A 140 12.87 -6.86 -0.58
CA ARG A 140 14.28 -7.34 -0.63
C ARG A 140 14.95 -6.90 -1.94
N SER A 141 16.18 -6.40 -1.81
CA SER A 141 16.97 -5.88 -2.94
C SER A 141 16.29 -4.69 -3.65
N ALA A 142 15.52 -3.90 -2.92
CA ALA A 142 14.91 -2.69 -3.45
C ALA A 142 15.97 -1.62 -3.73
N SER A 143 16.72 -1.21 -2.69
CA SER A 143 17.83 -0.26 -2.72
C SER A 143 18.61 -0.34 -1.40
N ALA A 144 19.77 0.33 -1.34
CA ALA A 144 20.69 0.23 -0.19
C ALA A 144 20.11 0.80 1.11
N ASN A 145 19.21 1.78 1.01
CA ASN A 145 18.57 2.44 2.15
C ASN A 145 17.33 1.71 2.68
N VAL A 146 16.94 0.56 2.05
CA VAL A 146 15.77 -0.24 2.46
C VAL A 146 16.22 -1.42 3.31
N GLU A 147 15.83 -1.39 4.57
CA GLU A 147 16.06 -2.47 5.53
C GLU A 147 14.88 -3.42 5.55
N VAL A 148 15.19 -4.71 5.40
CA VAL A 148 14.23 -5.81 5.43
C VAL A 148 14.71 -6.90 6.39
N PRO A 149 13.81 -7.74 6.93
CA PRO A 149 14.22 -8.78 7.84
C PRO A 149 15.09 -9.85 7.16
N HIS A 150 16.02 -10.42 7.92
CA HIS A 150 16.79 -11.59 7.50
C HIS A 150 15.86 -12.75 7.16
N ARG A 151 16.09 -13.37 6.01
CA ARG A 151 15.35 -14.54 5.58
C ARG A 151 16.23 -15.78 5.76
N ARG A 152 15.61 -16.89 6.14
CA ARG A 152 16.28 -18.18 6.09
C ARG A 152 16.74 -18.45 4.66
N PRO A 153 17.99 -18.90 4.43
CA PRO A 153 18.46 -19.30 3.12
C PRO A 153 17.52 -20.32 2.46
N PRO A 154 17.37 -20.31 1.14
CA PRO A 154 16.59 -21.31 0.43
C PRO A 154 17.14 -22.71 0.69
N ARG A 155 16.38 -23.74 0.37
CA ARG A 155 16.87 -25.11 0.38
C ARG A 155 18.03 -25.23 -0.60
N ASP A 156 18.93 -26.16 -0.32
CA ASP A 156 19.96 -26.53 -1.28
C ASP A 156 19.30 -27.11 -2.54
N PRO A 157 19.60 -26.56 -3.74
CA PRO A 157 18.97 -27.03 -4.97
C PRO A 157 19.32 -28.48 -5.32
N ASP A 158 20.51 -28.95 -4.92
CA ASP A 158 21.03 -30.27 -5.29
C ASP A 158 20.61 -31.36 -4.30
N THR A 159 20.64 -31.05 -3.00
CA THR A 159 20.33 -32.04 -1.94
C THR A 159 18.90 -31.93 -1.42
N GLY A 160 18.19 -30.82 -1.70
CA GLY A 160 16.86 -30.52 -1.12
C GLY A 160 16.91 -30.23 0.38
N GLU A 161 18.09 -30.30 1.01
CA GLU A 161 18.24 -30.07 2.42
C GLU A 161 18.00 -28.61 2.83
N ARG A 162 17.50 -28.42 4.04
CA ARG A 162 17.34 -27.07 4.59
C ARG A 162 18.70 -26.53 5.03
N ARG A 163 19.18 -25.52 4.33
CA ARG A 163 20.35 -24.75 4.77
C ARG A 163 20.14 -24.20 6.19
N ARG A 164 21.19 -23.68 6.81
CA ARG A 164 21.22 -23.24 8.20
C ARG A 164 19.96 -22.50 8.67
N ARG A 165 19.60 -22.63 9.91
CA ARG A 165 18.59 -21.79 10.58
C ARG A 165 19.16 -20.39 10.82
N LEU A 166 18.28 -19.40 10.98
CA LEU A 166 18.70 -18.08 11.45
C LEU A 166 19.39 -18.21 12.80
N SER A 167 20.53 -17.53 12.94
CA SER A 167 21.27 -17.43 14.21
C SER A 167 20.45 -16.67 15.26
N ALA A 168 20.87 -16.74 16.52
CA ALA A 168 20.25 -15.98 17.60
C ALA A 168 20.30 -14.47 17.33
N ASN A 169 21.44 -13.98 16.81
CA ASN A 169 21.60 -12.58 16.45
C ASN A 169 20.66 -12.16 15.31
N GLU A 170 20.56 -12.92 14.22
CA GLU A 170 19.65 -12.63 13.11
C GLU A 170 18.17 -12.62 13.56
N LYS A 171 17.80 -13.49 14.49
CA LYS A 171 16.46 -13.49 15.11
C LYS A 171 16.24 -12.25 15.96
N ALA A 172 17.23 -11.82 16.74
CA ALA A 172 17.16 -10.60 17.54
C ALA A 172 17.00 -9.36 16.66
N VAL A 173 17.79 -9.28 15.57
CA VAL A 173 17.67 -8.21 14.57
C VAL A 173 16.27 -8.21 13.93
N ASN A 174 15.74 -9.37 13.54
CA ASN A 174 14.39 -9.48 13.00
C ASN A 174 13.32 -9.04 14.00
N SER A 175 13.49 -9.36 15.27
CA SER A 175 12.57 -8.92 16.33
C SER A 175 12.60 -7.39 16.50
N ALA A 176 13.79 -6.79 16.50
CA ALA A 176 13.93 -5.33 16.53
C ALA A 176 13.31 -4.68 15.29
N HIS A 177 13.60 -5.20 14.10
CA HIS A 177 13.00 -4.76 12.84
C HIS A 177 11.46 -4.84 12.88
N ALA A 178 10.89 -5.92 13.37
CA ALA A 178 9.44 -6.07 13.50
C ALA A 178 8.81 -5.01 14.42
N ARG A 179 9.49 -4.64 15.52
CA ARG A 179 9.04 -3.55 16.41
C ARG A 179 9.05 -2.20 15.71
N LEU A 180 10.08 -1.90 14.90
CA LEU A 180 10.16 -0.66 14.13
C LEU A 180 9.08 -0.61 13.04
N ARG A 181 8.74 -1.74 12.41
CA ARG A 181 7.73 -1.84 11.37
C ARG A 181 6.29 -1.86 11.90
N GLY A 182 6.10 -2.37 13.12
CA GLY A 182 4.78 -2.56 13.73
C GLY A 182 3.83 -1.35 13.65
N PRO A 183 4.29 -0.11 13.88
CA PRO A 183 3.45 1.08 13.72
C PRO A 183 2.87 1.27 12.32
N GLY A 184 3.50 0.74 11.27
CA GLY A 184 2.98 0.78 9.90
C GLY A 184 1.61 0.11 9.72
N GLU A 185 1.31 -0.91 10.54
CA GLU A 185 -0.01 -1.55 10.55
C GLU A 185 -1.15 -0.56 10.93
N ARG A 186 -0.83 0.44 11.76
CA ARG A 186 -1.77 1.52 12.09
C ARG A 186 -2.09 2.39 10.87
N ALA A 187 -1.08 2.74 10.07
CA ALA A 187 -1.30 3.50 8.84
C ALA A 187 -2.17 2.71 7.85
N ASN A 188 -1.93 1.41 7.71
CA ASN A 188 -2.76 0.53 6.90
C ASN A 188 -4.20 0.43 7.43
N ALA A 189 -4.40 0.41 8.75
CA ALA A 189 -5.73 0.40 9.36
C ALA A 189 -6.47 1.71 9.10
N GLN A 190 -5.80 2.86 9.24
CA GLN A 190 -6.35 4.17 8.91
C GLN A 190 -6.85 4.27 7.47
N LEU A 191 -6.13 3.65 6.53
CA LEU A 191 -6.52 3.66 5.12
C LEU A 191 -7.74 2.76 4.84
N LYS A 192 -8.02 1.78 5.69
CA LYS A 192 -9.09 0.79 5.50
C LYS A 192 -10.34 1.09 6.34
N SER A 193 -10.29 2.08 7.22
CA SER A 193 -11.42 2.55 8.03
C SER A 193 -12.27 3.56 7.27
#